data_7234bcb65613079f9df3c4af35999c79
#
_entry.id   7234bcb65613079f9df3c4af35999c79
#
_cell.length_a   1.000
_cell.length_b   1.000
_cell.length_c   1.000
_cell.angle_alpha   90.00
_cell.angle_beta   90.00
_cell.angle_gamma   90.00
#
_symmetry.space_group_name_H-M   'P 1'
#
loop_
_entity.id
_entity.type
_entity.pdbx_description
1 polymer ?
#
loop_
_entity_poly.entity_id
_entity_poly.type
_entity_poly.pdbx_seq_one_letter_code
_entity_poly.pdbx_strand_id
1 'polypeptide(L)'
;MHIIPVIDMAATGINITRLRKNTGMTVRDLQEVFGFATPQAIYKWQRGEAMPTLDNIVVLAAVFEVTVDDIIIYRNQNQLREIA
;
A
#
# COMPACT_ATOMS: atom_id res chain seq x y z
N MET A 1 25.34 -10.35 10.29
CA MET A 1 23.90 -10.64 10.54
C MET A 1 23.06 -9.77 9.62
N HIS A 2 22.06 -10.34 9.00
CA HIS A 2 21.20 -9.61 8.09
C HIS A 2 20.06 -8.91 8.85
N ILE A 3 19.77 -7.68 8.43
CA ILE A 3 18.57 -6.97 8.85
C ILE A 3 17.46 -7.35 7.87
N ILE A 4 16.42 -7.99 8.37
CA ILE A 4 15.35 -8.49 7.53
C ILE A 4 14.14 -7.57 7.66
N PRO A 5 13.74 -6.89 6.58
CA PRO A 5 12.58 -6.01 6.63
C PRO A 5 11.27 -6.82 6.68
N VAL A 6 10.27 -6.25 7.33
CA VAL A 6 8.91 -6.78 7.38
C VAL A 6 7.98 -5.68 6.91
N ILE A 7 7.08 -6.00 6.00
CA ILE A 7 6.10 -5.02 5.54
C ILE A 7 5.15 -4.66 6.67
N ASP A 8 5.02 -3.36 6.92
CA ASP A 8 4.03 -2.83 7.85
C ASP A 8 2.74 -2.60 7.07
N MET A 9 1.81 -3.54 7.16
CA MET A 9 0.57 -3.50 6.38
C MET A 9 -0.31 -2.31 6.75
N ALA A 10 -0.42 -2.02 8.04
CA ALA A 10 -1.24 -0.89 8.50
C ALA A 10 -0.67 0.44 7.99
N ALA A 11 0.62 0.65 8.15
CA ALA A 11 1.28 1.87 7.70
C ALA A 11 1.25 1.99 6.16
N THR A 12 1.41 0.89 5.46
CA THR A 12 1.31 0.88 3.99
C THR A 12 -0.11 1.27 3.54
N GLY A 13 -1.14 0.76 4.22
CA GLY A 13 -2.52 1.11 3.92
C GLY A 13 -2.81 2.59 4.13
N ILE A 14 -2.33 3.16 5.23
CA ILE A 14 -2.43 4.60 5.50
C ILE A 14 -1.71 5.38 4.40
N ASN A 15 -0.55 4.92 3.99
CA ASN A 15 0.24 5.57 2.96
C ASN A 15 -0.45 5.53 1.60
N ILE A 16 -1.06 4.42 1.23
CA ILE A 16 -1.86 4.31 0.00
C ILE A 16 -3.00 5.34 0.02
N THR A 17 -3.70 5.45 1.14
CA THR A 17 -4.76 6.45 1.30
C THR A 17 -4.23 7.87 1.13
N ARG A 18 -3.10 8.17 1.75
CA ARG A 18 -2.47 9.48 1.67
C ARG A 18 -2.07 9.82 0.23
N LEU A 19 -1.42 8.89 -0.46
CA LEU A 19 -0.97 9.09 -1.84
C LEU A 19 -2.16 9.25 -2.78
N ARG A 20 -3.22 8.46 -2.58
CA ARG A 20 -4.45 8.61 -3.35
C ARG A 20 -5.04 10.01 -3.21
N LYS A 21 -5.17 10.48 -1.96
CA LYS A 21 -5.72 11.81 -1.68
C LYS A 21 -4.84 12.91 -2.25
N ASN A 22 -3.52 12.78 -2.14
CA ASN A 22 -2.58 13.75 -2.70
C ASN A 22 -2.69 13.87 -4.21
N THR A 23 -3.08 12.80 -4.88
CA THR A 23 -3.27 12.77 -6.34
C THR A 23 -4.66 13.27 -6.73
N GLY A 24 -5.55 13.51 -5.76
CA GLY A 24 -6.91 13.95 -6.01
C GLY A 24 -7.84 12.84 -6.46
N MET A 25 -7.44 11.59 -6.31
CA MET A 25 -8.25 10.44 -6.75
C MET A 25 -9.17 9.96 -5.63
N THR A 26 -10.39 9.60 -6.02
CA THR A 26 -11.33 8.92 -5.14
C THR A 26 -11.06 7.41 -5.17
N VAL A 27 -11.64 6.67 -4.23
CA VAL A 27 -11.60 5.20 -4.27
C VAL A 27 -12.26 4.69 -5.56
N ARG A 28 -13.34 5.35 -5.99
CA ARG A 28 -14.01 4.98 -7.23
C ARG A 28 -13.12 5.17 -8.46
N ASP A 29 -12.32 6.23 -8.48
CA ASP A 29 -11.35 6.44 -9.55
C ASP A 29 -10.35 5.28 -9.63
N LEU A 30 -9.83 4.83 -8.50
CA LEU A 30 -8.95 3.66 -8.45
C LEU A 30 -9.66 2.39 -8.88
N GLN A 31 -10.89 2.21 -8.43
CA GLN A 31 -11.71 1.07 -8.83
C GLN A 31 -11.80 0.99 -10.36
N GLU A 32 -12.02 2.12 -11.01
CA GLU A 32 -12.11 2.18 -12.47
C GLU A 32 -10.77 1.89 -13.14
N VAL A 33 -9.66 2.41 -12.59
CA VAL A 33 -8.31 2.14 -13.11
C VAL A 33 -8.04 0.63 -13.14
N PHE A 34 -8.40 -0.08 -12.07
CA PHE A 34 -8.15 -1.52 -11.96
C PHE A 34 -9.22 -2.36 -12.65
N GLY A 35 -10.37 -1.79 -13.01
CA GLY A 35 -11.47 -2.54 -13.57
C GLY A 35 -12.14 -3.47 -12.54
N PHE A 36 -12.07 -3.14 -11.25
CA PHE A 36 -12.68 -3.96 -10.21
C PHE A 36 -14.21 -3.78 -10.20
N ALA A 37 -14.92 -4.88 -10.02
CA ALA A 37 -16.38 -4.83 -9.91
C ALA A 37 -16.86 -4.10 -8.66
N THR A 38 -16.06 -4.11 -7.59
CA THR A 38 -16.38 -3.46 -6.32
C THR A 38 -15.14 -2.76 -5.77
N PRO A 39 -15.29 -1.79 -4.85
CA PRO A 39 -14.13 -1.11 -4.25
C PRO A 39 -13.54 -1.88 -3.06
N GLN A 40 -14.02 -3.08 -2.75
CA GLN A 40 -13.65 -3.76 -1.51
C GLN A 40 -12.16 -4.05 -1.37
N ALA A 41 -11.48 -4.44 -2.45
CA ALA A 41 -10.05 -4.70 -2.41
C ALA A 41 -9.29 -3.44 -2.01
N ILE A 42 -9.66 -2.28 -2.57
CA ILE A 42 -9.01 -1.01 -2.27
C ILE A 42 -9.18 -0.63 -0.80
N TYR A 43 -10.39 -0.80 -0.27
CA TYR A 43 -10.64 -0.55 1.16
C TYR A 43 -9.83 -1.48 2.05
N LYS A 44 -9.70 -2.76 1.67
CA LYS A 44 -8.85 -3.70 2.42
C LYS A 44 -7.40 -3.28 2.43
N TRP A 45 -6.89 -2.79 1.29
CA TRP A 45 -5.53 -2.25 1.23
C TRP A 45 -5.37 -1.07 2.20
N GLN A 46 -6.29 -0.14 2.17
CA GLN A 46 -6.23 1.07 3.00
C GLN A 46 -6.33 0.76 4.49
N ARG A 47 -7.06 -0.29 4.86
CA ARG A 47 -7.18 -0.72 6.26
C ARG A 47 -6.04 -1.62 6.72
N GLY A 48 -5.14 -2.00 5.81
CA GLY A 48 -4.04 -2.91 6.14
C GLY A 48 -4.47 -4.34 6.33
N GLU A 49 -5.65 -4.72 5.83
CA GLU A 49 -6.17 -6.08 5.92
C GLU A 49 -5.60 -7.01 4.83
N ALA A 50 -5.20 -6.43 3.72
CA ALA A 50 -4.59 -7.15 2.61
C ALA A 50 -3.60 -6.25 1.91
N MET A 51 -2.58 -6.85 1.30
CA MET A 51 -1.65 -6.12 0.45
C MET A 51 -2.10 -6.24 -1.01
N PRO A 52 -1.95 -5.18 -1.81
CA PRO A 52 -2.06 -5.31 -3.25
C PRO A 52 -1.02 -6.32 -3.73
N THR A 53 -1.34 -7.04 -4.79
CA THR A 53 -0.34 -7.86 -5.48
C THR A 53 0.75 -6.96 -6.06
N LEU A 54 1.91 -7.54 -6.39
CA LEU A 54 3.03 -6.74 -6.90
C LEU A 54 2.65 -6.00 -8.18
N ASP A 55 1.96 -6.63 -9.09
CA ASP A 55 1.50 -5.99 -10.33
C ASP A 55 0.53 -4.84 -10.04
N ASN A 56 -0.34 -4.98 -9.06
CA ASN A 56 -1.24 -3.89 -8.65
C ASN A 56 -0.46 -2.73 -8.01
N ILE A 57 0.59 -3.03 -7.25
CA ILE A 57 1.46 -1.99 -6.68
C ILE A 57 2.15 -1.20 -7.78
N VAL A 58 2.61 -1.86 -8.84
CA VAL A 58 3.22 -1.19 -9.98
C VAL A 58 2.22 -0.23 -10.64
N VAL A 59 0.97 -0.63 -10.78
CA VAL A 59 -0.09 0.25 -11.31
C VAL A 59 -0.33 1.43 -10.37
N LEU A 60 -0.41 1.19 -9.06
CA LEU A 60 -0.57 2.28 -8.09
C LEU A 60 0.59 3.27 -8.18
N ALA A 61 1.82 2.79 -8.30
CA ALA A 61 2.98 3.66 -8.43
C ALA A 61 2.87 4.56 -9.65
N ALA A 62 2.45 4.00 -10.79
CA ALA A 62 2.25 4.78 -12.02
C ALA A 62 1.15 5.83 -11.86
N VAL A 63 0.02 5.45 -11.27
CA VAL A 63 -1.14 6.34 -11.08
C VAL A 63 -0.83 7.45 -10.09
N PHE A 64 -0.12 7.13 -9.00
CA PHE A 64 0.26 8.12 -8.00
C PHE A 64 1.50 8.92 -8.39
N GLU A 65 2.17 8.55 -9.47
CA GLU A 65 3.41 9.19 -9.93
C GLU A 65 4.52 9.11 -8.88
N VAL A 66 4.66 7.93 -8.27
CA VAL A 66 5.68 7.64 -7.26
C VAL A 66 6.35 6.32 -7.61
N THR A 67 7.38 5.95 -6.86
CA THR A 67 8.02 4.63 -7.01
C THR A 67 7.29 3.58 -6.17
N VAL A 68 7.50 2.32 -6.48
CA VAL A 68 6.99 1.21 -5.65
C VAL A 68 7.49 1.35 -4.22
N ASP A 69 8.75 1.75 -4.06
CA ASP A 69 9.38 1.92 -2.76
C ASP A 69 8.74 3.06 -1.94
N ASP A 70 8.14 4.04 -2.61
CA ASP A 70 7.41 5.12 -1.95
C ASP A 70 6.07 4.65 -1.36
N ILE A 71 5.53 3.54 -1.84
CA ILE A 71 4.22 3.03 -1.41
C ILE A 71 4.35 2.11 -0.21
N ILE A 72 5.29 1.16 -0.27
CA ILE A 72 5.43 0.11 0.73
C ILE A 72 6.20 0.63 1.93
N ILE A 73 5.57 0.56 3.10
CA ILE A 73 6.23 0.90 4.37
C ILE A 73 6.64 -0.40 5.04
N TYR A 74 7.89 -0.47 5.43
CA TYR A 74 8.40 -1.65 6.12
C TYR A 74 9.26 -1.22 7.30
N ARG A 75 9.50 -2.16 8.19
CA ARG A 75 10.34 -1.98 9.36
C ARG A 75 11.26 -3.17 9.50
N ASN A 76 12.29 -3.00 10.31
CA ASN A 76 13.27 -4.03 10.56
C ASN A 76 12.68 -5.10 11.50
N GLN A 77 12.81 -6.37 11.14
CA GLN A 77 12.33 -7.48 11.97
C GLN A 77 12.96 -7.46 13.38
N ASN A 78 14.21 -7.00 13.51
CA ASN A 78 14.85 -6.89 14.81
C ASN A 78 14.14 -5.92 15.75
N GLN A 79 13.53 -4.87 15.21
CA GLN A 79 12.71 -3.93 16.00
C GLN A 79 11.49 -4.61 16.58
N LEU A 80 10.87 -5.54 15.85
CA LEU A 80 9.74 -6.31 16.33
C LEU A 80 10.12 -7.20 17.52
N ARG A 81 11.31 -7.78 17.47
CA ARG A 81 11.81 -8.61 18.57
C ARG A 81 12.10 -7.80 19.81
N GLU A 82 12.58 -6.59 19.66
CA GLU A 82 12.85 -5.70 20.78
C GLU A 82 11.58 -5.25 21.47
N ILE A 83 10.50 -5.08 20.71
CA ILE A 83 9.19 -4.66 21.21
C ILE A 83 8.49 -5.83 21.93
N ALA A 84 8.69 -7.02 21.43
CA ALA A 84 8.08 -8.21 21.99
C ALA A 84 8.81 -8.65 23.26
#